data_ecd0fc351da810a38252cbe9922950d6
#
_entry.id   ecd0fc351da810a38252cbe9922950d6
#
_cell.length_a   1.000
_cell.length_b   1.000
_cell.length_c   1.000
_cell.angle_alpha   90.00
_cell.angle_beta   90.00
_cell.angle_gamma   90.00
#
_symmetry.space_group_name_H-M   'P 1'
#
loop_
_entity.id
_entity.type
_entity.pdbx_description
1 polymer ?
#
loop_
_entity_poly.entity_id
_entity_poly.type
_entity_poly.pdbx_seq_one_letter_code
_entity_poly.pdbx_strand_id
1 'polypeptide(L)' 'MKKQGVLIYDDVIGRMDIHFGPLDYYGGLHCGERLEVLLDGEWIPTRIELGEFWYLKGVKLIKLNGLIVRIED' A
#
# COMPACT_ATOMS: atom_id res chain seq x y z
N MET A 1 2.49 13.32 10.87
CA MET A 1 2.11 12.14 11.66
C MET A 1 1.83 10.98 10.71
N LYS A 2 2.26 9.78 11.07
CA LYS A 2 2.07 8.62 10.20
C LYS A 2 0.76 7.92 10.50
N LYS A 3 0.07 7.47 9.46
CA LYS A 3 -1.19 6.75 9.59
C LYS A 3 -1.02 5.34 9.03
N GLN A 4 -1.26 4.35 9.86
CA GLN A 4 -1.02 2.94 9.56
C GLN A 4 -2.30 2.24 9.12
N GLY A 5 -2.18 1.38 8.12
CA GLY A 5 -3.29 0.59 7.63
C GLY A 5 -2.82 -0.68 6.94
N VAL A 6 -3.72 -1.30 6.22
CA VAL A 6 -3.49 -2.55 5.51
C VAL A 6 -3.67 -2.31 4.01
N LEU A 7 -2.67 -2.73 3.24
CA LEU A 7 -2.71 -2.64 1.79
C LEU A 7 -3.61 -3.73 1.24
N ILE A 8 -4.50 -3.37 0.34
CA ILE A 8 -5.44 -4.32 -0.26
C ILE A 8 -5.79 -3.88 -1.68
N TYR A 9 -6.02 -4.84 -2.56
CA TYR A 9 -6.54 -4.54 -3.88
C TYR A 9 -8.05 -4.36 -3.81
N ASP A 10 -8.54 -3.24 -4.32
CA ASP A 10 -9.97 -2.96 -4.39
C ASP A 10 -10.44 -3.18 -5.83
N ASP A 11 -11.19 -4.25 -6.04
CA ASP A 11 -11.64 -4.64 -7.38
C ASP A 11 -12.78 -3.76 -7.89
N VAL A 12 -13.43 -3.00 -7.03
CA VAL A 12 -14.48 -2.06 -7.44
C VAL A 12 -13.87 -0.88 -8.17
N ILE A 13 -12.77 -0.34 -7.64
CA ILE A 13 -12.09 0.80 -8.25
C ILE A 13 -10.91 0.39 -9.13
N GLY A 14 -10.52 -0.90 -9.10
CA GLY A 14 -9.47 -1.43 -9.96
C GLY A 14 -8.07 -0.96 -9.60
N ARG A 15 -7.80 -0.69 -8.33
CA ARG A 15 -6.47 -0.27 -7.88
C ARG A 15 -6.23 -0.64 -6.42
N MET A 16 -4.98 -0.53 -6.03
CA MET A 16 -4.62 -0.76 -4.63
C MET A 16 -5.16 0.36 -3.76
N ASP A 17 -5.51 0.01 -2.54
CA ASP A 17 -6.01 0.95 -1.54
C ASP A 17 -5.41 0.63 -0.18
N ILE A 18 -5.58 1.54 0.76
CA ILE A 18 -5.17 1.31 2.14
C ILE A 18 -6.41 1.39 3.02
N HIS A 19 -6.64 0.37 3.82
CA HIS A 19 -7.71 0.35 4.81
C HIS A 19 -7.13 0.66 6.18
N PHE A 20 -7.57 1.77 6.76
CA PHE A 20 -7.14 2.21 8.09
C PHE A 20 -8.04 1.71 9.19
N GLY A 21 -9.25 1.32 8.84
CA GLY A 21 -10.26 0.80 9.74
C GLY A 21 -11.42 0.25 8.93
N PRO A 22 -12.49 -0.25 9.59
CA PRO A 22 -13.59 -0.89 8.88
C PRO A 22 -14.29 0.00 7.86
N LEU A 23 -14.32 1.30 8.11
CA LEU A 23 -14.98 2.28 7.23
C LEU A 23 -14.04 3.43 6.86
N ASP A 24 -12.75 3.25 7.05
CA ASP A 24 -11.77 4.32 6.81
C ASP A 24 -10.77 3.83 5.75
N TYR A 25 -10.82 4.42 4.58
CA TYR A 25 -10.01 4.05 3.43
C TYR A 25 -9.23 5.25 2.92
N TYR A 26 -8.10 4.98 2.28
CA TYR A 26 -7.34 6.03 1.59
C TYR A 26 -8.11 6.56 0.37
N GLY A 27 -8.81 5.68 -0.33
CA GLY A 27 -9.61 6.06 -1.49
C GLY A 27 -9.01 5.70 -2.84
N GLY A 28 -8.00 4.87 -2.85
CA GLY A 28 -7.34 4.42 -4.07
C GLY A 28 -5.98 5.06 -4.28
N LEU A 29 -4.95 4.22 -4.38
CA LEU A 29 -3.59 4.68 -4.61
C LEU A 29 -3.35 4.90 -6.10
N HIS A 30 -2.64 5.97 -6.43
CA HIS A 30 -2.21 6.27 -7.79
C HIS A 30 -0.74 5.88 -7.97
N CYS A 31 -0.36 5.51 -9.19
CA CYS A 31 1.03 5.17 -9.49
C CYS A 31 1.97 6.28 -9.04
N GLY A 32 3.04 5.89 -8.37
CA GLY A 32 4.04 6.82 -7.87
C GLY A 32 3.77 7.34 -6.47
N GLU A 33 2.62 7.08 -5.88
CA GLU A 33 2.36 7.51 -4.51
C GLU A 33 3.27 6.80 -3.52
N ARG A 34 3.81 7.56 -2.59
CA ARG A 34 4.78 7.08 -1.62
C ARG A 34 4.12 6.56 -0.37
N LEU A 35 4.66 5.48 0.16
CA LEU A 35 4.23 4.89 1.42
C LEU A 35 5.40 4.12 2.01
N GLU A 36 5.21 3.64 3.24
CA GLU A 36 6.18 2.74 3.86
C GLU A 36 5.49 1.41 4.13
N VAL A 37 6.22 0.32 3.91
CA VAL A 37 5.72 -1.02 4.17
C VAL A 37 6.52 -1.64 5.31
N LEU A 38 5.83 -2.39 6.18
CA LEU A 38 6.47 -3.06 7.31
C LEU A 38 6.91 -4.45 6.88
N LEU A 39 8.23 -4.68 6.86
CA LEU A 39 8.82 -5.96 6.49
C LEU A 39 9.87 -6.34 7.53
N ASP A 40 9.73 -7.51 8.10
CA ASP A 40 10.67 -8.03 9.12
C ASP A 40 10.95 -7.04 10.24
N GLY A 41 9.91 -6.33 10.68
CA GLY A 41 10.00 -5.38 11.77
C GLY A 41 10.57 -4.02 11.37
N GLU A 42 10.80 -3.78 10.10
CA GLU A 42 11.35 -2.52 9.61
C GLU A 42 10.39 -1.83 8.65
N TRP A 43 10.29 -0.51 8.76
CA TRP A 43 9.54 0.30 7.82
C TRP A 43 10.42 0.63 6.62
N ILE A 44 10.00 0.16 5.45
CA ILE A 44 10.73 0.33 4.20
C ILE A 44 10.03 1.37 3.35
N PRO A 45 10.69 2.49 3.03
CA PRO A 45 10.10 3.48 2.12
C PRO A 45 9.97 2.89 0.71
N THR A 46 8.83 3.10 0.11
CA THR A 46 8.56 2.60 -1.23
C THR A 46 7.53 3.48 -1.91
N ARG A 47 7.10 3.08 -3.08
CA ARG A 47 5.97 3.70 -3.77
C ARG A 47 5.23 2.62 -4.56
N ILE A 48 3.92 2.83 -4.73
CA ILE A 48 3.11 1.91 -5.51
C ILE A 48 3.28 2.19 -6.99
N GLU A 49 3.44 1.14 -7.78
CA GLU A 49 3.58 1.24 -9.22
C GLU A 49 2.75 0.16 -9.89
N LEU A 50 2.38 0.40 -11.14
CA LEU A 50 1.68 -0.57 -11.96
C LEU A 50 2.52 -0.91 -13.17
N GLY A 51 2.96 -2.16 -13.24
CA GLY A 51 3.56 -2.72 -14.43
C GLY A 51 2.61 -3.76 -15.00
N GLU A 52 3.07 -4.99 -15.19
CA GLU A 52 2.19 -6.10 -15.51
C GLU A 52 1.24 -6.39 -14.35
N PHE A 53 1.75 -6.21 -13.13
CA PHE A 53 0.96 -6.30 -11.89
C PHE A 53 1.30 -5.10 -11.01
N TRP A 54 0.45 -4.84 -10.02
CA TRP A 54 0.75 -3.85 -8.99
C TRP A 54 1.95 -4.33 -8.17
N TYR A 55 2.89 -3.43 -7.88
CA TYR A 55 4.07 -3.77 -7.08
C TYR A 55 4.54 -2.57 -6.27
N LEU A 56 5.35 -2.85 -5.26
CA LEU A 56 6.03 -1.82 -4.47
C LEU A 56 7.47 -1.73 -4.94
N LYS A 57 7.90 -0.54 -5.32
CA LYS A 57 9.22 -0.33 -5.90
C LYS A 57 10.32 -0.72 -4.92
N GLY A 58 11.24 -1.57 -5.39
CA GLY A 58 12.35 -2.04 -4.58
C GLY A 58 12.01 -3.16 -3.62
N VAL A 59 10.76 -3.59 -3.58
CA VAL A 59 10.29 -4.65 -2.70
C VAL A 59 9.95 -5.87 -3.55
N LYS A 60 10.62 -6.98 -3.28
CA LYS A 60 10.45 -8.22 -4.06
C LYS A 60 9.37 -9.10 -3.43
N LEU A 61 8.13 -8.65 -3.50
CA LEU A 61 6.98 -9.40 -3.04
C LEU A 61 5.95 -9.47 -4.15
N ILE A 62 5.40 -10.66 -4.36
CA ILE A 62 4.35 -10.87 -5.36
C ILE A 62 2.99 -10.54 -4.76
N LYS A 63 2.79 -10.85 -3.49
CA LYS A 63 1.51 -10.73 -2.83
C LYS A 63 1.46 -9.48 -1.96
N LEU A 64 0.67 -8.51 -2.38
CA LEU A 64 0.58 -7.22 -1.68
C LEU A 64 -0.56 -7.16 -0.67
N ASN A 65 -1.64 -7.92 -0.90
CA ASN A 65 -2.79 -7.89 -0.01
C ASN A 65 -2.41 -8.33 1.40
N GLY A 66 -2.77 -7.53 2.39
CA GLY A 66 -2.50 -7.84 3.78
C GLY A 66 -1.22 -7.23 4.33
N LEU A 67 -0.40 -6.60 3.49
CA LEU A 67 0.80 -5.93 3.99
C LEU A 67 0.43 -4.74 4.86
N ILE A 68 1.15 -4.58 5.96
CA ILE A 68 0.97 -3.42 6.83
C ILE A 68 1.78 -2.27 6.24
N VAL A 69 1.11 -1.16 6.03
CA VAL A 69 1.71 0.03 5.42
C VAL A 69 1.36 1.26 6.25
N ARG A 70 2.07 2.34 6.00
CA ARG A 70 1.73 3.63 6.59
C ARG A 70 2.06 4.75 5.63
N ILE A 71 1.34 5.84 5.76
CA ILE A 71 1.54 7.05 4.96
C ILE A 71 1.71 8.24 5.87
N GLU A 72 2.26 9.31 5.33
CA GLU A 72 2.27 10.59 6.01
C GLU A 72 0.88 11.21 5.91
N ASP A 73 0.36 11.60 7.03
CA ASP A 73 -1.00 12.12 7.14
C ASP A 73 -0.99 13.62 7.44
#